data_627871b888e84242cb6a5850bb76fb33
#
_entry.id   627871b888e84242cb6a5850bb76fb33
#
_cell.length_a   1.000
_cell.length_b   1.000
_cell.length_c   1.000
_cell.angle_alpha   90.00
_cell.angle_beta   90.00
_cell.angle_gamma   90.00
#
_symmetry.space_group_name_H-M   'P 1'
#
loop_
_entity.id
_entity.type
_entity.pdbx_description
1 polymer ?
#
loop_
_entity_poly.entity_id
_entity_poly.type
_entity_poly.pdbx_seq_one_letter_code
_entity_poly.pdbx_strand_id
1 'polypeptide(L)'
;MCALVKKHSCPLVVKAHGLDDLTVLVKNCLAEGVKKLVMDLCPQSPGDFITTSTAVRQLAITRAVPDLGYPVFIDATHPYLKDAKIALGILKYASVIITTPLSPASAKAALTLRQNIYTDPQKPIQMNPGLYRIGTPGKDAPVLLTVNFSLTFFTLKGYLESTRIPCFMLIVDTEGLSVLTAVAAGKLNETLVRDAIKKFGLEDLVSHRRIIIPGYASPLSGKIEEETGWKVLVGPRDAAEIGDYLAREWKV
;
A
#
# COMPACT_ATOMS: atom_id res chain seq x y z
N MET A 1 -16.48 30.13 18.10
CA MET A 1 -15.68 29.04 17.52
C MET A 1 -15.47 29.25 16.02
N CYS A 2 -16.49 29.43 15.19
CA CYS A 2 -16.38 29.59 13.74
C CYS A 2 -15.39 30.67 13.28
N ALA A 3 -15.39 31.85 13.94
CA ALA A 3 -14.44 32.91 13.62
C ALA A 3 -12.98 32.51 13.84
N LEU A 4 -12.67 31.75 14.91
CA LEU A 4 -11.32 31.26 15.20
C LEU A 4 -10.87 30.24 14.17
N VAL A 5 -11.75 29.31 13.82
CA VAL A 5 -11.48 28.25 12.81
C VAL A 5 -11.20 28.87 11.44
N LYS A 6 -11.97 29.88 11.04
CA LYS A 6 -11.73 30.61 9.78
C LYS A 6 -10.40 31.36 9.81
N LYS A 7 -10.08 32.04 10.91
CA LYS A 7 -8.81 32.77 11.07
C LYS A 7 -7.58 31.84 10.91
N HIS A 8 -7.66 30.63 11.43
CA HIS A 8 -6.54 29.69 11.42
C HIS A 8 -6.64 28.60 10.34
N SER A 9 -7.69 28.59 9.51
CA SER A 9 -7.95 27.63 8.44
C SER A 9 -7.89 26.16 8.88
N CYS A 10 -8.20 25.88 10.16
CA CYS A 10 -8.19 24.54 10.72
C CYS A 10 -9.56 23.84 10.55
N PRO A 11 -9.61 22.49 10.56
CA PRO A 11 -10.87 21.75 10.61
C PRO A 11 -11.61 21.98 11.93
N LEU A 12 -12.95 21.95 11.88
CA LEU A 12 -13.82 22.03 13.04
C LEU A 12 -14.54 20.71 13.27
N VAL A 13 -14.37 20.10 14.43
CA VAL A 13 -15.19 18.97 14.85
C VAL A 13 -16.52 19.50 15.37
N VAL A 14 -17.61 19.05 14.75
CA VAL A 14 -18.99 19.35 15.17
C VAL A 14 -19.58 18.13 15.86
N LYS A 15 -20.18 18.31 17.02
CA LYS A 15 -20.68 17.28 17.88
C LYS A 15 -22.12 17.54 18.27
N ALA A 16 -22.98 16.57 18.05
CA ALA A 16 -24.39 16.63 18.49
C ALA A 16 -24.91 15.22 18.81
N HIS A 17 -25.94 15.15 19.61
CA HIS A 17 -26.67 13.90 19.89
C HIS A 17 -27.82 13.78 18.88
N GLY A 18 -27.76 12.77 18.03
CA GLY A 18 -28.76 12.56 16.98
C GLY A 18 -28.43 13.25 15.65
N LEU A 19 -28.98 12.67 14.59
CA LEU A 19 -28.67 13.09 13.21
C LEU A 19 -29.31 14.43 12.85
N ASP A 20 -30.48 14.72 13.39
CA ASP A 20 -31.21 15.97 13.10
C ASP A 20 -30.45 17.18 13.67
N ASP A 21 -30.06 17.11 14.94
CA ASP A 21 -29.28 18.18 15.59
C ASP A 21 -27.91 18.34 14.93
N LEU A 22 -27.26 17.24 14.55
CA LEU A 22 -25.99 17.27 13.84
C LEU A 22 -26.13 17.94 12.48
N THR A 23 -27.19 17.63 11.73
CA THR A 23 -27.46 18.24 10.43
C THR A 23 -27.69 19.75 10.55
N VAL A 24 -28.49 20.18 11.56
CA VAL A 24 -28.71 21.60 11.85
C VAL A 24 -27.39 22.28 12.19
N LEU A 25 -26.57 21.68 13.03
CA LEU A 25 -25.28 22.27 13.44
C LEU A 25 -24.31 22.37 12.24
N VAL A 26 -24.25 21.38 11.38
CA VAL A 26 -23.45 21.41 10.14
C VAL A 26 -23.91 22.58 9.25
N LYS A 27 -25.21 22.70 9.00
CA LYS A 27 -25.77 23.81 8.20
C LYS A 27 -25.41 25.18 8.76
N ASN A 28 -25.52 25.34 10.07
CA ASN A 28 -25.15 26.59 10.73
C ASN A 28 -23.67 26.93 10.56
N CYS A 29 -22.78 25.94 10.70
CA CYS A 29 -21.35 26.11 10.47
C CYS A 29 -21.03 26.48 9.01
N LEU A 30 -21.72 25.87 8.05
CA LEU A 30 -21.58 26.20 6.64
C LEU A 30 -22.06 27.63 6.33
N ALA A 31 -23.19 28.03 6.87
CA ALA A 31 -23.72 29.39 6.73
C ALA A 31 -22.73 30.45 7.29
N GLU A 32 -22.02 30.11 8.36
CA GLU A 32 -20.92 30.90 8.91
C GLU A 32 -19.64 30.86 8.08
N GLY A 33 -19.60 30.10 6.96
CA GLY A 33 -18.48 30.01 6.04
C GLY A 33 -17.36 29.04 6.48
N VAL A 34 -17.62 28.11 7.43
CA VAL A 34 -16.68 27.04 7.80
C VAL A 34 -16.87 25.87 6.83
N LYS A 35 -15.85 25.58 6.01
CA LYS A 35 -15.93 24.54 4.97
C LYS A 35 -15.29 23.20 5.38
N LYS A 36 -14.37 23.23 6.34
CA LYS A 36 -13.65 22.03 6.80
C LYS A 36 -14.29 21.51 8.07
N LEU A 37 -15.24 20.60 7.93
CA LEU A 37 -15.97 20.01 9.03
C LEU A 37 -15.60 18.53 9.22
N VAL A 38 -15.68 18.07 10.47
CA VAL A 38 -15.57 16.67 10.87
C VAL A 38 -16.70 16.40 11.85
N MET A 39 -17.42 15.30 11.70
CA MET A 39 -18.60 15.00 12.50
C MET A 39 -18.27 14.05 13.64
N ASP A 40 -18.58 14.44 14.89
CA ASP A 40 -18.63 13.53 16.03
C ASP A 40 -20.10 13.13 16.25
N LEU A 41 -20.39 11.86 15.98
CA LEU A 41 -21.74 11.29 16.09
C LEU A 41 -22.20 11.11 17.54
N CYS A 42 -21.30 11.34 18.50
CA CYS A 42 -21.55 11.22 19.93
C CYS A 42 -22.27 9.94 20.37
N PRO A 43 -21.80 8.73 19.95
CA PRO A 43 -22.52 7.48 20.20
C PRO A 43 -22.54 7.13 21.68
N GLN A 44 -23.70 6.65 22.15
CA GLN A 44 -23.89 6.24 23.55
C GLN A 44 -23.43 4.80 23.80
N SER A 45 -23.35 3.99 22.76
CA SER A 45 -22.91 2.58 22.81
C SER A 45 -22.24 2.16 21.52
N PRO A 46 -21.51 1.01 21.50
CA PRO A 46 -20.99 0.43 20.27
C PRO A 46 -22.07 0.14 19.22
N GLY A 47 -23.23 -0.34 19.64
CA GLY A 47 -24.37 -0.59 18.75
C GLY A 47 -24.93 0.69 18.14
N ASP A 48 -25.06 1.73 18.93
CA ASP A 48 -25.48 3.05 18.48
C ASP A 48 -24.48 3.63 17.45
N PHE A 49 -23.18 3.48 17.68
CA PHE A 49 -22.17 3.90 16.70
C PHE A 49 -22.33 3.19 15.35
N ILE A 50 -22.55 1.87 15.36
CA ILE A 50 -22.77 1.08 14.15
C ILE A 50 -23.99 1.57 13.39
N THR A 51 -25.10 1.75 14.08
CA THR A 51 -26.36 2.16 13.49
C THR A 51 -26.26 3.57 12.92
N THR A 52 -25.79 4.53 13.73
CA THR A 52 -25.71 5.94 13.35
C THR A 52 -24.71 6.19 12.23
N SER A 53 -23.51 5.59 12.28
CA SER A 53 -22.52 5.75 11.22
C SER A 53 -22.95 5.11 9.89
N THR A 54 -23.68 3.99 9.97
CA THR A 54 -24.28 3.36 8.78
C THR A 54 -25.39 4.24 8.17
N ALA A 55 -26.26 4.81 9.02
CA ALA A 55 -27.31 5.73 8.56
C ALA A 55 -26.73 7.01 7.93
N VAL A 56 -25.74 7.64 8.57
CA VAL A 56 -25.02 8.78 8.01
C VAL A 56 -24.47 8.47 6.62
N ARG A 57 -23.80 7.33 6.48
CA ARG A 57 -23.20 6.93 5.20
C ARG A 57 -24.24 6.67 4.13
N GLN A 58 -25.32 6.00 4.47
CA GLN A 58 -26.44 5.77 3.54
C GLN A 58 -27.12 7.07 3.12
N LEU A 59 -27.41 7.95 4.06
CA LEU A 59 -28.01 9.26 3.76
C LEU A 59 -27.11 10.10 2.86
N ALA A 60 -25.82 10.17 3.17
CA ALA A 60 -24.87 10.95 2.40
C ALA A 60 -24.72 10.45 0.95
N ILE A 61 -24.65 9.13 0.74
CA ILE A 61 -24.38 8.54 -0.57
C ILE A 61 -25.69 8.26 -1.35
N THR A 62 -26.62 7.53 -0.72
CA THR A 62 -27.83 7.03 -1.42
C THR A 62 -28.92 8.10 -1.53
N ARG A 63 -29.07 8.94 -0.51
CA ARG A 63 -30.07 9.99 -0.47
C ARG A 63 -29.52 11.36 -0.87
N ALA A 64 -28.22 11.42 -1.17
CA ALA A 64 -27.52 12.65 -1.55
C ALA A 64 -27.75 13.83 -0.60
N VAL A 65 -27.68 13.57 0.74
CA VAL A 65 -27.74 14.59 1.75
C VAL A 65 -26.33 15.13 2.01
N PRO A 66 -25.90 16.25 1.37
CA PRO A 66 -24.51 16.71 1.39
C PRO A 66 -24.06 17.13 2.78
N ASP A 67 -24.97 17.57 3.63
CA ASP A 67 -24.68 18.01 4.99
C ASP A 67 -24.22 16.86 5.92
N LEU A 68 -24.40 15.62 5.52
CA LEU A 68 -23.90 14.42 6.20
C LEU A 68 -22.68 13.79 5.50
N GLY A 69 -22.14 14.42 4.46
CA GLY A 69 -21.02 13.92 3.67
C GLY A 69 -19.63 14.23 4.23
N TYR A 70 -19.52 14.72 5.47
CA TYR A 70 -18.25 15.06 6.10
C TYR A 70 -17.58 13.85 6.77
N PRO A 71 -16.23 13.91 6.97
CA PRO A 71 -15.50 12.86 7.69
C PRO A 71 -16.06 12.63 9.10
N VAL A 72 -16.11 11.37 9.50
CA VAL A 72 -16.59 10.98 10.85
C VAL A 72 -15.39 10.83 11.79
N PHE A 73 -15.56 11.35 12.99
CA PHE A 73 -14.61 11.31 14.09
C PHE A 73 -15.07 10.34 15.17
N ILE A 74 -14.14 9.65 15.83
CA ILE A 74 -14.41 8.86 17.03
C ILE A 74 -13.35 9.14 18.10
N ASP A 75 -13.81 9.32 19.34
CA ASP A 75 -12.96 9.42 20.52
C ASP A 75 -12.83 8.07 21.19
N ALA A 76 -11.62 7.50 21.12
CA ALA A 76 -11.20 6.26 21.76
C ALA A 76 -10.11 6.51 22.82
N THR A 77 -10.09 7.69 23.46
CA THR A 77 -9.10 8.01 24.50
C THR A 77 -9.41 7.33 25.83
N HIS A 78 -10.70 7.08 26.12
CA HIS A 78 -11.09 6.42 27.36
C HIS A 78 -10.67 4.93 27.35
N PRO A 79 -10.03 4.41 28.42
CA PRO A 79 -9.51 3.03 28.45
C PRO A 79 -10.58 1.96 28.24
N TYR A 80 -11.79 2.20 28.77
CA TYR A 80 -12.91 1.29 28.61
C TYR A 80 -13.34 1.22 27.14
N LEU A 81 -13.36 0.02 26.60
CA LEU A 81 -13.71 -0.26 25.19
C LEU A 81 -12.79 0.43 24.16
N LYS A 82 -11.59 0.88 24.53
CA LYS A 82 -10.66 1.57 23.63
C LYS A 82 -10.44 0.79 22.32
N ASP A 83 -9.98 -0.45 22.41
CA ASP A 83 -9.65 -1.27 21.24
C ASP A 83 -10.92 -1.60 20.42
N ALA A 84 -12.06 -1.82 21.08
CA ALA A 84 -13.33 -2.00 20.40
C ALA A 84 -13.78 -0.74 19.64
N LYS A 85 -13.63 0.45 20.22
CA LYS A 85 -13.93 1.73 19.54
C LYS A 85 -13.02 1.94 18.34
N ILE A 86 -11.73 1.62 18.43
CA ILE A 86 -10.80 1.70 17.32
C ILE A 86 -11.23 0.74 16.20
N ALA A 87 -11.50 -0.51 16.53
CA ALA A 87 -11.96 -1.50 15.56
C ALA A 87 -13.27 -1.07 14.89
N LEU A 88 -14.26 -0.64 15.65
CA LEU A 88 -15.53 -0.14 15.13
C LEU A 88 -15.37 1.11 14.27
N GLY A 89 -14.49 2.02 14.67
CA GLY A 89 -14.17 3.20 13.88
C GLY A 89 -13.62 2.82 12.51
N ILE A 90 -12.67 1.88 12.46
CA ILE A 90 -12.12 1.36 11.20
C ILE A 90 -13.21 0.68 10.36
N LEU A 91 -14.02 -0.18 10.98
CA LEU A 91 -15.08 -0.95 10.30
C LEU A 91 -16.21 -0.07 9.77
N LYS A 92 -16.52 1.04 10.44
CA LYS A 92 -17.72 1.85 10.23
C LYS A 92 -17.42 3.31 9.90
N TYR A 93 -16.48 3.48 8.98
CA TYR A 93 -16.30 4.73 8.22
C TYR A 93 -15.71 5.91 9.00
N ALA A 94 -15.14 5.72 10.19
CA ALA A 94 -14.44 6.81 10.85
C ALA A 94 -13.18 7.18 10.06
N SER A 95 -13.08 8.47 9.73
CA SER A 95 -11.92 9.02 9.04
C SER A 95 -10.83 9.47 10.00
N VAL A 96 -11.21 9.82 11.23
CA VAL A 96 -10.31 10.27 12.30
C VAL A 96 -10.64 9.53 13.59
N ILE A 97 -9.63 8.89 14.17
CA ILE A 97 -9.74 8.20 15.45
C ILE A 97 -8.68 8.81 16.39
N ILE A 98 -9.13 9.44 17.48
CA ILE A 98 -8.21 9.89 18.54
C ILE A 98 -8.11 8.81 19.60
N THR A 99 -6.89 8.50 20.01
CA THR A 99 -6.63 7.48 21.03
C THR A 99 -5.43 7.88 21.91
N THR A 100 -5.34 7.33 23.11
CA THR A 100 -4.10 7.31 23.88
C THR A 100 -3.08 6.38 23.21
N PRO A 101 -1.78 6.47 23.55
CA PRO A 101 -0.78 5.57 22.98
C PRO A 101 -1.21 4.10 22.98
N LEU A 102 -0.99 3.43 21.85
CA LEU A 102 -1.33 2.02 21.66
C LEU A 102 -0.13 1.13 21.99
N SER A 103 -0.42 -0.05 22.50
CA SER A 103 0.57 -1.12 22.54
C SER A 103 0.94 -1.54 21.10
N PRO A 104 2.15 -2.08 20.86
CA PRO A 104 2.50 -2.61 19.55
C PRO A 104 1.51 -3.65 19.02
N ALA A 105 0.95 -4.48 19.89
CA ALA A 105 -0.05 -5.48 19.54
C ALA A 105 -1.38 -4.85 19.07
N SER A 106 -1.91 -3.87 19.84
CA SER A 106 -3.14 -3.14 19.47
C SER A 106 -2.95 -2.35 18.17
N ALA A 107 -1.80 -1.71 18.00
CA ALA A 107 -1.46 -0.97 16.78
C ALA A 107 -1.40 -1.91 15.56
N LYS A 108 -0.74 -3.06 15.69
CA LYS A 108 -0.67 -4.08 14.63
C LYS A 108 -2.06 -4.59 14.26
N ALA A 109 -2.89 -4.92 15.24
CA ALA A 109 -4.24 -5.40 15.00
C ALA A 109 -5.10 -4.36 14.25
N ALA A 110 -5.07 -3.09 14.68
CA ALA A 110 -5.79 -2.00 14.04
C ALA A 110 -5.34 -1.75 12.60
N LEU A 111 -4.03 -1.75 12.35
CA LEU A 111 -3.46 -1.57 11.00
C LEU A 111 -3.80 -2.75 10.08
N THR A 112 -3.75 -3.98 10.59
CA THR A 112 -4.13 -5.19 9.83
C THR A 112 -5.62 -5.14 9.46
N LEU A 113 -6.49 -4.79 10.41
CA LEU A 113 -7.92 -4.63 10.17
C LEU A 113 -8.19 -3.57 9.09
N ARG A 114 -7.55 -2.41 9.21
CA ARG A 114 -7.66 -1.33 8.21
C ARG A 114 -7.20 -1.80 6.83
N GLN A 115 -6.07 -2.48 6.75
CA GLN A 115 -5.53 -2.98 5.49
C GLN A 115 -6.49 -3.97 4.84
N ASN A 116 -7.06 -4.91 5.59
CA ASN A 116 -7.99 -5.90 5.06
C ASN A 116 -9.29 -5.30 4.52
N ILE A 117 -9.75 -4.17 5.07
CA ILE A 117 -11.00 -3.53 4.66
C ILE A 117 -10.80 -2.56 3.50
N TYR A 118 -9.73 -1.78 3.53
CA TYR A 118 -9.49 -0.69 2.58
C TYR A 118 -8.50 -1.05 1.46
N THR A 119 -8.05 -2.30 1.41
CA THR A 119 -7.27 -2.82 0.28
C THR A 119 -8.21 -3.68 -0.56
N ASP A 120 -8.25 -3.42 -1.87
CA ASP A 120 -9.00 -4.25 -2.80
C ASP A 120 -8.36 -5.66 -2.83
N PRO A 121 -9.07 -6.72 -2.38
CA PRO A 121 -8.50 -8.07 -2.38
C PRO A 121 -8.23 -8.60 -3.79
N GLN A 122 -8.85 -8.02 -4.81
CA GLN A 122 -8.61 -8.36 -6.21
C GLN A 122 -7.41 -7.61 -6.81
N LYS A 123 -6.92 -6.55 -6.14
CA LYS A 123 -5.73 -5.82 -6.55
C LYS A 123 -4.61 -6.06 -5.54
N PRO A 124 -3.64 -6.90 -5.86
CA PRO A 124 -2.50 -7.13 -4.99
C PRO A 124 -1.78 -5.81 -4.68
N ILE A 125 -1.23 -5.70 -3.47
CA ILE A 125 -0.39 -4.56 -3.11
C ILE A 125 0.85 -4.59 -4.01
N GLN A 126 1.07 -3.49 -4.72
CA GLN A 126 2.08 -3.37 -5.77
C GLN A 126 3.17 -2.40 -5.38
N MET A 127 4.38 -2.71 -5.83
CA MET A 127 5.48 -1.77 -5.88
C MET A 127 5.49 -1.04 -7.22
N ASN A 128 6.04 0.16 -7.26
CA ASN A 128 6.23 0.85 -8.52
C ASN A 128 7.26 0.09 -9.37
N PRO A 129 6.97 -0.19 -10.65
CA PRO A 129 7.98 -0.72 -11.58
C PRO A 129 9.17 0.24 -11.67
N GLY A 130 10.38 -0.32 -11.67
CA GLY A 130 11.56 0.52 -11.64
C GLY A 130 12.86 -0.26 -11.45
N LEU A 131 13.97 0.47 -11.49
CA LEU A 131 15.29 -0.06 -11.18
C LEU A 131 15.68 0.35 -9.76
N TYR A 132 15.76 -0.61 -8.88
CA TYR A 132 16.12 -0.41 -7.47
C TYR A 132 17.59 -0.81 -7.25
N ARG A 133 18.31 -0.02 -6.48
CA ARG A 133 19.71 -0.27 -6.13
C ARG A 133 19.77 -0.84 -4.71
N ILE A 134 20.46 -1.95 -4.55
CA ILE A 134 20.78 -2.53 -3.26
C ILE A 134 22.25 -2.27 -3.00
N GLY A 135 22.57 -1.56 -1.93
CA GLY A 135 23.92 -1.06 -1.68
C GLY A 135 24.37 -0.04 -2.73
N THR A 136 25.64 -0.10 -3.12
CA THR A 136 26.25 0.77 -4.14
C THR A 136 26.73 -0.07 -5.32
N PRO A 137 25.84 -0.49 -6.24
CA PRO A 137 26.21 -1.37 -7.35
C PRO A 137 27.07 -0.64 -8.37
N GLY A 138 28.17 -1.28 -8.75
CA GLY A 138 29.06 -0.88 -9.84
C GLY A 138 28.63 -1.46 -11.19
N LYS A 139 29.46 -1.25 -12.22
CA LYS A 139 29.18 -1.72 -13.59
C LYS A 139 29.14 -3.24 -13.77
N ASP A 140 29.79 -3.97 -12.86
CA ASP A 140 29.85 -5.43 -12.91
C ASP A 140 28.86 -6.09 -11.91
N ALA A 141 28.01 -5.27 -11.26
CA ALA A 141 27.06 -5.75 -10.27
C ALA A 141 25.94 -6.60 -10.91
N PRO A 142 25.44 -7.65 -10.23
CA PRO A 142 24.37 -8.47 -10.74
C PRO A 142 23.08 -7.67 -10.94
N VAL A 143 22.35 -8.02 -12.02
CA VAL A 143 21.02 -7.50 -12.33
C VAL A 143 20.02 -8.62 -12.11
N LEU A 144 19.09 -8.43 -11.17
CA LEU A 144 18.03 -9.38 -10.85
C LEU A 144 16.68 -8.83 -11.33
N LEU A 145 15.94 -9.64 -12.06
CA LEU A 145 14.56 -9.36 -12.48
C LEU A 145 13.58 -9.90 -11.45
N THR A 146 12.55 -9.14 -11.12
CA THR A 146 11.37 -9.67 -10.44
C THR A 146 10.11 -8.85 -10.77
N VAL A 147 8.98 -9.27 -10.22
CA VAL A 147 7.65 -8.68 -10.45
C VAL A 147 7.34 -7.60 -9.41
N ASN A 148 6.33 -6.78 -9.69
CA ASN A 148 5.92 -5.70 -8.79
C ASN A 148 4.96 -6.12 -7.66
N PHE A 149 4.78 -7.41 -7.41
CA PHE A 149 4.08 -7.88 -6.21
C PHE A 149 4.87 -7.53 -4.95
N SER A 150 4.26 -6.77 -4.04
CA SER A 150 4.97 -6.20 -2.89
C SER A 150 5.62 -7.25 -1.98
N LEU A 151 4.96 -8.39 -1.75
CA LEU A 151 5.55 -9.47 -0.94
C LEU A 151 6.82 -10.01 -1.58
N THR A 152 6.82 -10.28 -2.88
CA THR A 152 8.01 -10.74 -3.62
C THR A 152 9.13 -9.71 -3.55
N PHE A 153 8.79 -8.42 -3.73
CA PHE A 153 9.75 -7.33 -3.65
C PHE A 153 10.44 -7.26 -2.28
N PHE A 154 9.67 -7.17 -1.20
CA PHE A 154 10.24 -7.01 0.14
C PHE A 154 10.99 -8.25 0.61
N THR A 155 10.51 -9.44 0.26
CA THR A 155 11.20 -10.69 0.57
C THR A 155 12.56 -10.75 -0.13
N LEU A 156 12.59 -10.55 -1.45
CA LEU A 156 13.84 -10.58 -2.21
C LEU A 156 14.79 -9.46 -1.76
N LYS A 157 14.28 -8.25 -1.56
CA LYS A 157 15.07 -7.13 -1.07
C LYS A 157 15.73 -7.44 0.27
N GLY A 158 14.99 -7.99 1.23
CA GLY A 158 15.50 -8.34 2.55
C GLY A 158 16.65 -9.36 2.49
N TYR A 159 16.50 -10.37 1.66
CA TYR A 159 17.60 -11.34 1.45
C TYR A 159 18.80 -10.70 0.75
N LEU A 160 18.60 -9.91 -0.30
CA LEU A 160 19.70 -9.23 -1.00
C LEU A 160 20.47 -8.27 -0.07
N GLU A 161 19.77 -7.51 0.76
CA GLU A 161 20.40 -6.64 1.76
C GLU A 161 21.24 -7.42 2.78
N SER A 162 20.81 -8.63 3.15
CA SER A 162 21.55 -9.50 4.08
C SER A 162 22.85 -10.07 3.47
N THR A 163 22.90 -10.25 2.15
CA THR A 163 24.10 -10.76 1.46
C THR A 163 25.26 -9.76 1.44
N ARG A 164 24.96 -8.47 1.57
CA ARG A 164 25.88 -7.33 1.36
C ARG A 164 26.51 -7.29 -0.05
N ILE A 165 25.97 -8.01 -1.01
CA ILE A 165 26.40 -7.96 -2.40
C ILE A 165 25.64 -6.83 -3.09
N PRO A 166 26.30 -5.76 -3.55
CA PRO A 166 25.63 -4.69 -4.27
C PRO A 166 25.03 -5.21 -5.58
N CYS A 167 23.77 -4.90 -5.85
CA CYS A 167 23.09 -5.38 -7.05
C CYS A 167 22.01 -4.41 -7.53
N PHE A 168 21.57 -4.59 -8.76
CA PHE A 168 20.40 -3.94 -9.33
C PHE A 168 19.21 -4.90 -9.29
N MET A 169 18.06 -4.40 -8.87
CA MET A 169 16.80 -5.15 -8.88
C MET A 169 15.83 -4.46 -9.83
N LEU A 170 15.59 -5.07 -10.98
CA LEU A 170 14.65 -4.61 -12.00
C LEU A 170 13.26 -5.13 -11.69
N ILE A 171 12.32 -4.23 -11.43
CA ILE A 171 10.93 -4.54 -11.13
C ILE A 171 10.07 -4.24 -12.35
N VAL A 172 9.42 -5.25 -12.88
CA VAL A 172 8.49 -5.12 -14.01
C VAL A 172 7.04 -5.12 -13.56
N ASP A 173 6.18 -4.45 -14.33
CA ASP A 173 4.75 -4.35 -14.03
C ASP A 173 4.02 -5.62 -14.48
N THR A 174 3.58 -6.39 -13.52
CA THR A 174 2.75 -7.58 -13.73
C THR A 174 1.36 -7.43 -13.08
N GLU A 175 0.91 -6.18 -12.90
CA GLU A 175 -0.34 -5.84 -12.19
C GLU A 175 -0.36 -6.38 -10.74
N GLY A 176 0.82 -6.48 -10.12
CA GLY A 176 0.97 -6.98 -8.75
C GLY A 176 0.86 -8.51 -8.62
N LEU A 177 0.88 -9.26 -9.71
CA LEU A 177 0.86 -10.71 -9.65
C LEU A 177 2.20 -11.28 -9.18
N SER A 178 2.16 -12.39 -8.45
CA SER A 178 3.36 -13.15 -8.10
C SER A 178 4.04 -13.71 -9.34
N VAL A 179 5.33 -14.07 -9.26
CA VAL A 179 6.09 -14.59 -10.40
C VAL A 179 5.37 -15.74 -11.09
N LEU A 180 4.95 -16.77 -10.34
CA LEU A 180 4.28 -17.94 -10.89
C LEU A 180 2.97 -17.58 -11.58
N THR A 181 2.16 -16.73 -10.94
CA THR A 181 0.88 -16.29 -11.50
C THR A 181 1.09 -15.41 -12.73
N ALA A 182 2.08 -14.52 -12.70
CA ALA A 182 2.40 -13.63 -13.83
C ALA A 182 2.87 -14.39 -15.06
N VAL A 183 3.69 -15.43 -14.86
CA VAL A 183 4.10 -16.34 -15.95
C VAL A 183 2.89 -17.09 -16.52
N ALA A 184 2.09 -17.70 -15.65
CA ALA A 184 0.90 -18.46 -16.08
C ALA A 184 -0.14 -17.58 -16.80
N ALA A 185 -0.29 -16.32 -16.38
CA ALA A 185 -1.21 -15.36 -17.00
C ALA A 185 -0.62 -14.64 -18.23
N GLY A 186 0.63 -14.92 -18.63
CA GLY A 186 1.32 -14.23 -19.73
C GLY A 186 1.63 -12.75 -19.47
N LYS A 187 1.49 -12.30 -18.22
CA LYS A 187 1.80 -10.92 -17.81
C LYS A 187 3.31 -10.69 -17.64
N LEU A 188 4.08 -11.70 -17.28
CA LEU A 188 5.52 -11.69 -17.38
C LEU A 188 5.92 -12.38 -18.69
N ASN A 189 6.51 -11.63 -19.59
CA ASN A 189 6.92 -12.10 -20.91
C ASN A 189 8.21 -11.39 -21.38
N GLU A 190 8.77 -11.86 -22.47
CA GLU A 190 10.02 -11.36 -23.06
C GLU A 190 9.96 -9.90 -23.48
N THR A 191 8.83 -9.46 -24.06
CA THR A 191 8.62 -8.07 -24.48
C THR A 191 8.66 -7.11 -23.30
N LEU A 192 7.97 -7.46 -22.21
CA LEU A 192 7.96 -6.65 -21.00
C LEU A 192 9.38 -6.49 -20.41
N VAL A 193 10.18 -7.54 -20.43
CA VAL A 193 11.57 -7.52 -19.93
C VAL A 193 12.44 -6.64 -20.82
N ARG A 194 12.35 -6.80 -22.16
CA ARG A 194 13.06 -5.94 -23.13
C ARG A 194 12.75 -4.47 -22.88
N ASP A 195 11.48 -4.13 -22.81
CA ASP A 195 11.03 -2.75 -22.65
C ASP A 195 11.49 -2.15 -21.32
N ALA A 196 11.51 -2.97 -20.25
CA ALA A 196 12.03 -2.54 -18.95
C ALA A 196 13.56 -2.29 -18.99
N ILE A 197 14.33 -3.17 -19.61
CA ILE A 197 15.78 -2.98 -19.77
C ILE A 197 16.08 -1.64 -20.47
N LYS A 198 15.38 -1.36 -21.57
CA LYS A 198 15.52 -0.11 -22.32
C LYS A 198 15.06 1.10 -21.54
N LYS A 199 13.85 1.02 -20.95
CA LYS A 199 13.23 2.13 -20.21
C LYS A 199 14.08 2.61 -19.04
N PHE A 200 14.72 1.70 -18.34
CA PHE A 200 15.52 2.01 -17.16
C PHE A 200 17.04 2.15 -17.46
N GLY A 201 17.43 2.12 -18.73
CA GLY A 201 18.79 2.37 -19.17
C GLY A 201 19.82 1.41 -18.61
N LEU A 202 19.45 0.14 -18.40
CA LEU A 202 20.36 -0.87 -17.85
C LEU A 202 21.62 -1.07 -18.70
N GLU A 203 21.50 -0.87 -19.99
CA GLU A 203 22.59 -1.02 -20.94
C GLU A 203 23.76 -0.05 -20.71
N ASP A 204 23.47 1.12 -20.14
CA ASP A 204 24.46 2.15 -19.80
C ASP A 204 25.00 2.01 -18.38
N LEU A 205 24.28 1.28 -17.53
CA LEU A 205 24.61 1.13 -16.11
C LEU A 205 25.56 -0.04 -15.82
N VAL A 206 25.51 -1.09 -16.64
CA VAL A 206 26.34 -2.30 -16.44
C VAL A 206 27.20 -2.58 -17.68
N SER A 207 28.41 -3.13 -17.44
CA SER A 207 29.37 -3.49 -18.50
C SER A 207 29.06 -4.83 -19.17
N HIS A 208 28.17 -5.62 -18.57
CA HIS A 208 27.79 -6.96 -19.03
C HIS A 208 26.36 -6.99 -19.56
N ARG A 209 26.01 -8.06 -20.28
CA ARG A 209 24.66 -8.34 -20.80
C ARG A 209 24.14 -9.60 -20.14
N ARG A 210 24.06 -9.61 -18.81
CA ARG A 210 23.57 -10.75 -18.02
C ARG A 210 22.45 -10.30 -17.08
N ILE A 211 21.36 -11.07 -17.02
CA ILE A 211 20.24 -10.82 -16.14
C ILE A 211 19.82 -12.12 -15.43
N ILE A 212 19.55 -12.05 -14.15
CA ILE A 212 19.07 -13.17 -13.33
C ILE A 212 17.56 -13.06 -13.25
N ILE A 213 16.85 -14.09 -13.68
CA ILE A 213 15.38 -14.18 -13.59
C ILE A 213 14.98 -15.11 -12.44
N PRO A 214 13.78 -14.96 -11.85
CA PRO A 214 13.30 -15.87 -10.82
C PRO A 214 13.19 -17.30 -11.34
N GLY A 215 13.46 -18.30 -10.50
CA GLY A 215 13.42 -19.72 -10.89
C GLY A 215 12.08 -20.17 -11.48
N TYR A 216 10.94 -19.59 -11.02
CA TYR A 216 9.63 -19.85 -11.59
C TYR A 216 9.42 -19.21 -12.99
N ALA A 217 10.28 -18.31 -13.42
CA ALA A 217 10.27 -17.74 -14.76
C ALA A 217 11.20 -18.49 -15.74
N SER A 218 11.81 -19.61 -15.33
CA SER A 218 12.72 -20.41 -16.17
C SER A 218 12.17 -20.76 -17.56
N PRO A 219 10.87 -21.03 -17.78
CA PRO A 219 10.33 -21.29 -19.12
C PRO A 219 10.49 -20.12 -20.11
N LEU A 220 10.72 -18.91 -19.59
CA LEU A 220 10.88 -17.71 -20.41
C LEU A 220 12.35 -17.41 -20.76
N SER A 221 13.33 -18.15 -20.20
CA SER A 221 14.76 -17.82 -20.33
C SER A 221 15.21 -17.66 -21.77
N GLY A 222 14.95 -18.66 -22.63
CA GLY A 222 15.34 -18.62 -24.04
C GLY A 222 14.69 -17.48 -24.82
N LYS A 223 13.40 -17.24 -24.60
CA LYS A 223 12.66 -16.14 -25.25
C LYS A 223 13.19 -14.77 -24.84
N ILE A 224 13.53 -14.60 -23.55
CA ILE A 224 14.12 -13.37 -23.05
C ILE A 224 15.51 -13.18 -23.64
N GLU A 225 16.34 -14.23 -23.75
CA GLU A 225 17.65 -14.14 -24.41
C GLU A 225 17.53 -13.70 -25.86
N GLU A 226 16.64 -14.35 -26.62
CA GLU A 226 16.39 -14.05 -28.03
C GLU A 226 15.90 -12.61 -28.23
N GLU A 227 14.97 -12.16 -27.42
CA GLU A 227 14.34 -10.85 -27.57
C GLU A 227 15.22 -9.70 -27.07
N THR A 228 16.05 -9.92 -26.05
CA THR A 228 16.85 -8.86 -25.41
C THR A 228 18.31 -8.84 -25.83
N GLY A 229 18.85 -9.96 -26.30
CA GLY A 229 20.27 -10.17 -26.49
C GLY A 229 21.09 -10.27 -25.19
N TRP A 230 20.40 -10.38 -24.05
CA TRP A 230 21.02 -10.55 -22.74
C TRP A 230 21.08 -12.02 -22.37
N LYS A 231 22.21 -12.46 -21.85
CA LYS A 231 22.33 -13.81 -21.28
C LYS A 231 21.47 -13.94 -20.03
N VAL A 232 20.55 -14.89 -20.03
CA VAL A 232 19.64 -15.12 -18.90
C VAL A 232 20.19 -16.21 -17.99
N LEU A 233 20.33 -15.86 -16.72
CA LEU A 233 20.67 -16.78 -15.66
C LEU A 233 19.40 -17.10 -14.88
N VAL A 234 19.09 -18.37 -14.71
CA VAL A 234 17.92 -18.80 -13.94
C VAL A 234 18.32 -18.86 -12.47
N GLY A 235 17.77 -17.97 -11.67
CA GLY A 235 17.98 -17.94 -10.23
C GLY A 235 17.19 -19.01 -9.48
N PRO A 236 17.31 -19.04 -8.16
CA PRO A 236 16.60 -20.02 -7.33
C PRO A 236 15.08 -19.77 -7.35
N ARG A 237 14.32 -20.79 -6.96
CA ARG A 237 12.87 -20.70 -6.75
C ARG A 237 12.54 -20.05 -5.41
N ASP A 238 13.37 -20.31 -4.39
CA ASP A 238 13.26 -19.69 -3.08
C ASP A 238 14.22 -18.50 -2.98
N ALA A 239 13.68 -17.33 -2.63
CA ALA A 239 14.48 -16.13 -2.45
C ALA A 239 15.53 -16.25 -1.33
N ALA A 240 15.32 -17.14 -0.37
CA ALA A 240 16.29 -17.41 0.69
C ALA A 240 17.64 -17.93 0.17
N GLU A 241 17.63 -18.62 -0.96
CA GLU A 241 18.83 -19.21 -1.59
C GLU A 241 19.61 -18.19 -2.45
N ILE A 242 19.12 -16.95 -2.58
CA ILE A 242 19.71 -16.00 -3.52
C ILE A 242 21.15 -15.62 -3.17
N GLY A 243 21.48 -15.60 -1.88
CA GLY A 243 22.85 -15.28 -1.41
C GLY A 243 23.87 -16.32 -1.89
N ASP A 244 23.58 -17.58 -1.63
CA ASP A 244 24.43 -18.71 -2.04
C ASP A 244 24.50 -18.82 -3.57
N TYR A 245 23.39 -18.56 -4.24
CA TYR A 245 23.34 -18.52 -5.70
C TYR A 245 24.27 -17.44 -6.26
N LEU A 246 24.21 -16.22 -5.77
CA LEU A 246 25.07 -15.12 -6.22
C LEU A 246 26.56 -15.41 -5.94
N ALA A 247 26.88 -15.96 -4.79
CA ALA A 247 28.27 -16.32 -4.44
C ALA A 247 28.85 -17.39 -5.37
N ARG A 248 28.01 -18.29 -5.88
CA ARG A 248 28.45 -19.40 -6.76
C ARG A 248 28.47 -19.02 -8.23
N GLU A 249 27.41 -18.38 -8.71
CA GLU A 249 27.16 -18.19 -10.15
C GLU A 249 27.59 -16.81 -10.66
N TRP A 250 27.66 -15.81 -9.79
CA TRP A 250 28.08 -14.48 -10.15
C TRP A 250 29.56 -14.26 -9.79
N LYS A 251 30.45 -14.81 -10.60
CA LYS A 251 31.88 -14.54 -10.53
C LYS A 251 32.19 -13.40 -11.48
N VAL A 252 32.75 -12.32 -10.94
CA VAL A 252 33.27 -11.17 -11.69
C VAL A 252 34.58 -11.53 -12.34
#